data_16c574eb04deaeeafc4ac4cdd3e4b709
#
_entry.id   16c574eb04deaeeafc4ac4cdd3e4b709
#
_cell.length_a   1.000
_cell.length_b   1.000
_cell.length_c   1.000
_cell.angle_alpha   90.00
_cell.angle_beta   90.00
_cell.angle_gamma   90.00
#
_symmetry.space_group_name_H-M   'P 1'
#
loop_
_entity.id
_entity.type
_entity.pdbx_description
1 polymer ?
#
loop_
_entity_poly.entity_id
_entity_poly.type
_entity_poly.pdbx_seq_one_letter_code
_entity_poly.pdbx_strand_id
1 'polypeptide(L)'
;MRLFLLLCLAAFAVQAQEAITVLERREFPVEHRMSPSTHELKLTLALLDGSGWTPEAIVAAVQESARILGQCGVAMANAELVRIGAPDRFRDFHTPASRELARALPLAKPTVYFVAGTRQRPAFDAEAIGRGNSRTRPELADTVWVTRGTRDPGIAVAHEIAHVLMDSGEHTEEAGNLMREDTAPGNVRLTELQCARLRDVGSANGLLRPR
;
A
#
# COMPACT_ATOMS: atom_id res chain seq x y z
N MET A 1 19.12 -65.95 24.62
CA MET A 1 18.50 -65.29 23.48
C MET A 1 17.90 -63.96 23.99
N ARG A 2 18.67 -62.81 23.86
CA ARG A 2 18.25 -61.52 24.39
C ARG A 2 17.74 -60.67 23.22
N LEU A 3 16.45 -60.37 23.25
CA LEU A 3 15.74 -59.57 22.25
C LEU A 3 15.99 -58.11 22.56
N PHE A 4 16.76 -57.37 21.71
CA PHE A 4 16.93 -55.93 21.78
C PHE A 4 15.77 -55.27 21.06
N LEU A 5 14.91 -54.58 21.82
CA LEU A 5 13.84 -53.76 21.29
C LEU A 5 14.42 -52.36 20.98
N LEU A 6 14.65 -52.07 19.69
CA LEU A 6 15.00 -50.71 19.23
C LEU A 6 13.73 -49.86 19.19
N LEU A 7 13.61 -48.94 20.16
CA LEU A 7 12.61 -47.86 20.09
C LEU A 7 13.12 -46.79 19.12
N CYS A 8 12.56 -46.71 17.93
CA CYS A 8 12.72 -45.55 17.05
C CYS A 8 11.85 -44.40 17.56
N LEU A 9 12.45 -43.43 18.25
CA LEU A 9 11.85 -42.12 18.55
C LEU A 9 11.85 -41.28 17.24
N ALA A 10 10.72 -41.28 16.55
CA ALA A 10 10.49 -40.32 15.46
C ALA A 10 10.27 -38.92 16.10
N ALA A 11 11.28 -38.09 16.02
CA ALA A 11 11.18 -36.67 16.37
C ALA A 11 10.35 -35.99 15.27
N PHE A 12 9.07 -35.74 15.52
CA PHE A 12 8.27 -34.82 14.72
C PHE A 12 8.78 -33.42 15.02
N ALA A 13 9.64 -32.88 14.15
CA ALA A 13 9.90 -31.45 14.12
C ALA A 13 8.60 -30.75 13.71
N VAL A 14 7.86 -30.23 14.68
CA VAL A 14 6.78 -29.27 14.44
C VAL A 14 7.47 -28.04 13.86
N GLN A 15 7.46 -27.91 12.55
CA GLN A 15 7.77 -26.65 11.91
C GLN A 15 6.70 -25.67 12.40
N ALA A 16 7.08 -24.78 13.32
CA ALA A 16 6.27 -23.65 13.67
C ALA A 16 6.05 -22.86 12.37
N GLN A 17 4.84 -22.94 11.83
CA GLN A 17 4.44 -22.17 10.68
C GLN A 17 4.51 -20.72 11.17
N GLU A 18 5.50 -19.97 10.69
CA GLU A 18 5.71 -18.57 11.07
C GLU A 18 4.42 -17.81 10.73
N ALA A 19 3.71 -17.39 11.78
CA ALA A 19 2.39 -16.80 11.64
C ALA A 19 2.51 -15.35 11.18
N ILE A 20 1.55 -14.91 10.36
CA ILE A 20 1.33 -13.49 10.08
C ILE A 20 0.65 -12.88 11.32
N THR A 21 1.27 -11.87 11.94
CA THR A 21 0.80 -11.26 13.17
C THR A 21 0.86 -9.73 13.09
N VAL A 22 -0.09 -9.06 13.74
CA VAL A 22 0.00 -7.62 13.95
C VAL A 22 0.87 -7.39 15.18
N LEU A 23 2.00 -6.72 14.99
CA LEU A 23 2.93 -6.36 16.06
C LEU A 23 2.53 -5.06 16.75
N GLU A 24 1.99 -4.10 15.98
CA GLU A 24 1.61 -2.78 16.46
C GLU A 24 0.52 -2.17 15.55
N ARG A 25 -0.40 -1.41 16.14
CA ARG A 25 -1.30 -0.48 15.45
C ARG A 25 -1.16 0.89 16.08
N ARG A 26 -0.98 1.91 15.26
CA ARG A 26 -0.87 3.28 15.70
C ARG A 26 -1.52 4.23 14.71
N GLU A 27 -2.46 5.03 15.17
CA GLU A 27 -2.94 6.19 14.43
C GLU A 27 -1.97 7.36 14.60
N PHE A 28 -1.81 8.15 13.55
CA PHE A 28 -1.07 9.40 13.61
C PHE A 28 -1.78 10.48 12.79
N PRO A 29 -1.71 11.74 13.24
CA PRO A 29 -2.28 12.85 12.48
C PRO A 29 -1.46 13.08 11.23
N VAL A 30 -2.16 13.31 10.11
CA VAL A 30 -1.55 13.76 8.86
C VAL A 30 -1.80 15.26 8.78
N GLU A 31 -0.75 16.07 8.98
CA GLU A 31 -0.88 17.51 8.91
C GLU A 31 -1.23 17.94 7.49
N HIS A 32 -2.37 18.61 7.37
CA HIS A 32 -2.86 19.13 6.10
C HIS A 32 -3.24 20.60 6.24
N ARG A 33 -2.52 21.48 5.57
CA ARG A 33 -2.73 22.94 5.60
C ARG A 33 -3.31 23.50 4.32
N MET A 34 -4.01 22.72 3.53
CA MET A 34 -4.56 23.24 2.27
C MET A 34 -6.09 23.38 2.33
N SER A 35 -6.59 24.37 1.62
CA SER A 35 -7.95 24.82 1.28
C SER A 35 -9.14 23.93 1.63
N PRO A 36 -10.37 24.42 1.65
CA PRO A 36 -11.53 23.69 2.13
C PRO A 36 -11.59 22.33 1.45
N SER A 37 -11.29 21.29 2.23
CA SER A 37 -11.39 19.91 1.76
C SER A 37 -12.86 19.51 1.71
N THR A 38 -13.26 18.93 0.59
CA THR A 38 -14.62 18.47 0.34
C THR A 38 -14.80 16.97 0.59
N HIS A 39 -13.68 16.25 0.65
CA HIS A 39 -13.66 14.80 0.83
C HIS A 39 -12.60 14.39 1.84
N GLU A 40 -12.83 13.26 2.52
CA GLU A 40 -11.89 12.65 3.45
C GLU A 40 -11.44 11.29 2.95
N LEU A 41 -10.13 11.06 2.97
CA LEU A 41 -9.48 9.79 2.73
C LEU A 41 -8.98 9.21 4.06
N LYS A 42 -9.38 7.99 4.41
CA LYS A 42 -8.77 7.20 5.48
C LYS A 42 -7.81 6.20 4.87
N LEU A 43 -6.56 6.23 5.30
CA LEU A 43 -5.49 5.40 4.73
C LEU A 43 -4.95 4.43 5.78
N THR A 44 -4.82 3.16 5.40
CA THR A 44 -4.11 2.14 6.18
C THR A 44 -2.74 1.90 5.57
N LEU A 45 -1.70 1.93 6.40
CA LEU A 45 -0.31 1.75 6.04
C LEU A 45 0.21 0.45 6.64
N ALA A 46 0.59 -0.50 5.82
CA ALA A 46 1.09 -1.79 6.23
C ALA A 46 2.62 -1.80 6.14
N LEU A 47 3.30 -1.80 7.29
CA LEU A 47 4.75 -1.92 7.40
C LEU A 47 5.12 -3.38 7.64
N LEU A 48 5.73 -4.04 6.66
CA LEU A 48 6.31 -5.38 6.83
C LEU A 48 7.59 -5.29 7.63
N ASP A 49 7.63 -5.99 8.77
CA ASP A 49 8.84 -6.06 9.60
C ASP A 49 10.00 -6.66 8.79
N GLY A 50 11.18 -6.04 8.89
CA GLY A 50 12.34 -6.44 8.09
C GLY A 50 12.31 -5.98 6.62
N SER A 51 11.34 -5.17 6.18
CA SER A 51 11.32 -4.59 4.82
C SER A 51 12.35 -3.47 4.61
N GLY A 52 12.98 -2.99 5.68
CA GLY A 52 13.92 -1.87 5.65
C GLY A 52 13.27 -0.48 5.70
N TRP A 53 11.93 -0.40 5.66
CA TRP A 53 11.20 0.84 5.90
C TRP A 53 11.19 1.17 7.39
N THR A 54 11.22 2.48 7.72
CA THR A 54 11.01 2.96 9.08
C THR A 54 9.67 3.67 9.19
N PRO A 55 9.04 3.69 10.38
CA PRO A 55 7.80 4.44 10.60
C PRO A 55 7.92 5.91 10.19
N GLU A 56 9.06 6.55 10.47
CA GLU A 56 9.31 7.97 10.17
C GLU A 56 9.34 8.22 8.65
N ALA A 57 9.99 7.35 7.88
CA ALA A 57 10.03 7.44 6.43
C ALA A 57 8.63 7.26 5.82
N ILE A 58 7.83 6.35 6.36
CA ILE A 58 6.44 6.13 5.95
C ILE A 58 5.58 7.35 6.27
N VAL A 59 5.68 7.90 7.48
CA VAL A 59 4.95 9.10 7.89
C VAL A 59 5.29 10.28 6.98
N ALA A 60 6.58 10.51 6.67
CA ALA A 60 7.00 11.57 5.76
C ALA A 60 6.42 11.40 4.35
N ALA A 61 6.43 10.16 3.81
CA ALA A 61 5.85 9.86 2.51
C ALA A 61 4.34 10.13 2.48
N VAL A 62 3.62 9.76 3.53
CA VAL A 62 2.17 9.99 3.62
C VAL A 62 1.83 11.47 3.79
N GLN A 63 2.60 12.24 4.55
CA GLN A 63 2.42 13.69 4.68
C GLN A 63 2.61 14.40 3.34
N GLU A 64 3.62 14.02 2.56
CA GLU A 64 3.82 14.54 1.21
C GLU A 64 2.69 14.15 0.26
N SER A 65 2.28 12.88 0.28
CA SER A 65 1.14 12.39 -0.50
C SER A 65 -0.14 13.16 -0.17
N ALA A 66 -0.44 13.39 1.11
CA ALA A 66 -1.59 14.17 1.54
C ALA A 66 -1.55 15.62 1.03
N ARG A 67 -0.36 16.25 1.04
CA ARG A 67 -0.17 17.58 0.47
C ARG A 67 -0.47 17.61 -1.03
N ILE A 68 -0.03 16.59 -1.77
CA ILE A 68 -0.25 16.48 -3.21
C ILE A 68 -1.74 16.26 -3.51
N LEU A 69 -2.39 15.30 -2.85
CA LEU A 69 -3.81 14.98 -3.06
C LEU A 69 -4.75 16.09 -2.56
N GLY A 70 -4.28 16.92 -1.64
CA GLY A 70 -4.98 18.09 -1.13
C GLY A 70 -5.37 19.11 -2.20
N GLN A 71 -4.64 19.20 -3.32
CA GLN A 71 -5.02 20.05 -4.46
C GLN A 71 -6.38 19.67 -5.05
N CYS A 72 -6.79 18.41 -4.89
CA CYS A 72 -8.10 17.93 -5.32
C CYS A 72 -9.19 18.06 -4.25
N GLY A 73 -8.93 18.77 -3.15
CA GLY A 73 -9.88 18.89 -2.04
C GLY A 73 -10.02 17.59 -1.23
N VAL A 74 -9.05 16.69 -1.28
CA VAL A 74 -9.01 15.46 -0.49
C VAL A 74 -8.17 15.70 0.76
N ALA A 75 -8.80 15.60 1.94
CA ALA A 75 -8.11 15.64 3.22
C ALA A 75 -7.77 14.23 3.70
N MET A 76 -6.61 14.10 4.30
CA MET A 76 -6.19 12.92 5.03
C MET A 76 -5.91 13.35 6.48
N ALA A 77 -6.94 13.27 7.34
CA ALA A 77 -6.80 13.78 8.71
C ALA A 77 -5.93 12.86 9.57
N ASN A 78 -6.13 11.57 9.45
CA ASN A 78 -5.39 10.54 10.16
C ASN A 78 -5.05 9.38 9.21
N ALA A 79 -3.95 8.69 9.50
CA ALA A 79 -3.62 7.41 8.90
C ALA A 79 -3.32 6.37 9.99
N GLU A 80 -3.66 5.11 9.74
CA GLU A 80 -3.35 4.00 10.62
C GLU A 80 -2.09 3.29 10.12
N LEU A 81 -1.04 3.23 10.94
CA LEU A 81 0.14 2.41 10.69
C LEU A 81 -0.03 1.05 11.39
N VAL A 82 0.03 -0.02 10.61
CA VAL A 82 -0.02 -1.41 11.06
C VAL A 82 1.34 -2.05 10.80
N ARG A 83 2.08 -2.35 11.85
CA ARG A 83 3.34 -3.11 11.75
C ARG A 83 3.03 -4.60 11.77
N ILE A 84 3.54 -5.33 10.78
CA ILE A 84 3.20 -6.73 10.52
C ILE A 84 4.47 -7.58 10.63
N GLY A 85 4.47 -8.53 11.55
CA GLY A 85 5.40 -9.63 11.59
C GLY A 85 4.92 -10.73 10.65
N ALA A 86 5.78 -11.15 9.73
CA ALA A 86 5.45 -12.18 8.75
C ALA A 86 6.73 -12.88 8.28
N PRO A 87 6.62 -14.14 7.77
CA PRO A 87 7.72 -14.84 7.13
C PRO A 87 8.39 -14.01 6.00
N ASP A 88 9.67 -14.23 5.78
CA ASP A 88 10.50 -13.49 4.82
C ASP A 88 9.92 -13.46 3.39
N ARG A 89 9.18 -14.50 3.00
CA ARG A 89 8.54 -14.57 1.68
C ARG A 89 7.53 -13.46 1.40
N PHE A 90 7.05 -12.76 2.44
CA PHE A 90 6.11 -11.65 2.34
C PHE A 90 6.79 -10.27 2.29
N ARG A 91 8.11 -10.19 2.51
CA ARG A 91 8.85 -8.93 2.50
C ARG A 91 8.91 -8.27 1.14
N ASP A 92 8.85 -9.07 0.07
CA ASP A 92 8.79 -8.58 -1.31
C ASP A 92 7.39 -8.73 -1.88
N PHE A 93 6.98 -7.81 -2.75
CA PHE A 93 5.79 -8.03 -3.55
C PHE A 93 6.00 -9.20 -4.51
N HIS A 94 5.10 -10.17 -4.38
CA HIS A 94 4.97 -11.31 -5.30
C HIS A 94 3.52 -11.74 -5.27
N THR A 95 2.83 -11.68 -6.41
CA THR A 95 1.37 -11.83 -6.46
C THR A 95 0.82 -12.98 -5.62
N PRO A 96 1.32 -14.23 -5.67
CA PRO A 96 0.82 -15.31 -4.82
C PRO A 96 0.97 -15.04 -3.32
N ALA A 97 2.16 -14.59 -2.88
CA ALA A 97 2.43 -14.29 -1.47
C ALA A 97 1.63 -13.07 -0.99
N SER A 98 1.56 -12.01 -1.80
CA SER A 98 0.79 -10.79 -1.48
C SER A 98 -0.71 -11.08 -1.36
N ARG A 99 -1.25 -11.97 -2.19
CA ARG A 99 -2.63 -12.46 -2.06
C ARG A 99 -2.84 -13.24 -0.76
N GLU A 100 -1.90 -14.11 -0.41
CA GLU A 100 -1.94 -14.87 0.85
C GLU A 100 -1.93 -13.91 2.05
N LEU A 101 -1.01 -12.93 2.07
CA LEU A 101 -0.92 -11.90 3.11
C LEU A 101 -2.23 -11.12 3.25
N ALA A 102 -2.76 -10.59 2.15
CA ALA A 102 -3.98 -9.78 2.16
C ALA A 102 -5.23 -10.58 2.61
N ARG A 103 -5.28 -11.88 2.34
CA ARG A 103 -6.34 -12.78 2.83
C ARG A 103 -6.18 -13.11 4.30
N ALA A 104 -4.96 -13.41 4.74
CA ALA A 104 -4.69 -13.76 6.13
C ALA A 104 -4.85 -12.57 7.08
N LEU A 105 -4.59 -11.35 6.61
CA LEU A 105 -4.72 -10.11 7.37
C LEU A 105 -5.49 -9.06 6.55
N PRO A 106 -6.84 -9.12 6.51
CA PRO A 106 -7.63 -8.13 5.81
C PRO A 106 -7.56 -6.78 6.53
N LEU A 107 -6.95 -5.79 5.87
CA LEU A 107 -6.83 -4.41 6.34
C LEU A 107 -7.89 -3.51 5.69
N ALA A 108 -8.22 -2.39 6.35
CA ALA A 108 -9.13 -1.40 5.81
C ALA A 108 -8.54 -0.75 4.54
N LYS A 109 -9.39 -0.54 3.54
CA LYS A 109 -9.00 -0.01 2.23
C LYS A 109 -9.26 1.52 2.13
N PRO A 110 -8.44 2.21 1.35
CA PRO A 110 -7.26 1.73 0.64
C PRO A 110 -6.10 1.43 1.57
N THR A 111 -5.26 0.44 1.20
CA THR A 111 -4.08 0.04 1.98
C THR A 111 -2.81 0.25 1.17
N VAL A 112 -1.80 0.90 1.76
CA VAL A 112 -0.45 1.01 1.20
C VAL A 112 0.48 0.05 1.94
N TYR A 113 1.04 -0.92 1.21
CA TYR A 113 2.03 -1.86 1.72
C TYR A 113 3.45 -1.36 1.42
N PHE A 114 4.26 -1.25 2.45
CA PHE A 114 5.67 -0.88 2.36
C PHE A 114 6.53 -2.14 2.44
N VAL A 115 7.10 -2.53 1.29
CA VAL A 115 7.81 -3.79 1.09
C VAL A 115 9.29 -3.56 0.76
N ALA A 116 10.14 -4.58 0.91
CA ALA A 116 11.56 -4.47 0.63
C ALA A 116 11.82 -4.30 -0.87
N GLY A 117 11.12 -5.07 -1.70
CA GLY A 117 11.29 -5.07 -3.14
C GLY A 117 10.14 -5.76 -3.87
N THR A 118 10.37 -6.09 -5.14
CA THR A 118 9.44 -6.85 -5.96
C THR A 118 10.12 -8.04 -6.61
N ARG A 119 9.41 -9.17 -6.65
CA ARG A 119 9.81 -10.36 -7.44
C ARG A 119 9.09 -10.40 -8.80
N GLN A 120 8.27 -9.40 -9.11
CA GLN A 120 7.69 -9.25 -10.43
C GLN A 120 8.76 -8.86 -11.46
N ARG A 121 8.53 -9.21 -12.71
CA ARG A 121 9.41 -8.82 -13.83
C ARG A 121 8.54 -8.29 -14.98
N PRO A 122 8.82 -7.09 -15.51
CA PRO A 122 9.85 -6.15 -15.04
C PRO A 122 9.63 -5.68 -13.61
N ALA A 123 10.72 -5.23 -12.95
CA ALA A 123 10.64 -4.66 -11.61
C ALA A 123 9.97 -3.28 -11.66
N PHE A 124 9.29 -2.91 -10.57
CA PHE A 124 8.64 -1.61 -10.41
C PHE A 124 9.04 -0.99 -9.05
N ASP A 125 8.93 0.32 -8.95
CA ASP A 125 9.16 1.05 -7.69
C ASP A 125 7.89 1.13 -6.85
N ALA A 126 6.74 1.33 -7.49
CA ALA A 126 5.42 1.29 -6.85
C ALA A 126 4.37 0.76 -7.84
N GLU A 127 3.32 0.13 -7.31
CA GLU A 127 2.22 -0.43 -8.12
C GLU A 127 0.88 -0.29 -7.40
N ALA A 128 -0.14 0.23 -8.09
CA ALA A 128 -1.52 0.22 -7.64
C ALA A 128 -2.30 -0.95 -8.23
N ILE A 129 -3.15 -1.54 -7.41
CA ILE A 129 -4.09 -2.56 -7.84
C ILE A 129 -5.51 -2.05 -7.56
N GLY A 130 -6.07 -1.34 -8.52
CA GLY A 130 -7.46 -0.89 -8.50
C GLY A 130 -8.45 -2.04 -8.69
N ARG A 131 -9.75 -1.73 -8.55
CA ARG A 131 -10.84 -2.72 -8.66
C ARG A 131 -10.93 -3.34 -10.04
N GLY A 132 -10.75 -2.53 -11.10
CA GLY A 132 -10.77 -2.98 -12.49
C GLY A 132 -9.72 -4.07 -12.76
N ASN A 133 -8.53 -3.92 -12.19
CA ASN A 133 -7.41 -4.86 -12.35
C ASN A 133 -7.46 -6.05 -11.38
N SER A 134 -8.40 -6.07 -10.42
CA SER A 134 -8.46 -7.07 -9.36
C SER A 134 -9.49 -8.20 -9.58
N ARG A 135 -10.11 -8.29 -10.76
CA ARG A 135 -11.18 -9.28 -11.05
C ARG A 135 -10.80 -10.71 -10.69
N THR A 136 -9.52 -11.10 -10.87
CA THR A 136 -9.00 -12.43 -10.56
C THR A 136 -8.28 -12.50 -9.21
N ARG A 137 -8.13 -11.37 -8.50
CA ARG A 137 -7.43 -11.23 -7.23
C ARG A 137 -8.07 -10.15 -6.35
N PRO A 138 -9.36 -10.32 -5.98
CA PRO A 138 -10.14 -9.30 -5.28
C PRO A 138 -9.57 -8.89 -3.92
N GLU A 139 -8.80 -9.75 -3.28
CA GLU A 139 -8.09 -9.45 -2.03
C GLU A 139 -7.05 -8.34 -2.16
N LEU A 140 -6.50 -8.13 -3.38
CA LEU A 140 -5.55 -7.06 -3.68
C LEU A 140 -6.23 -5.77 -4.17
N ALA A 141 -7.55 -5.76 -4.38
CA ALA A 141 -8.26 -4.55 -4.78
C ALA A 141 -7.99 -3.40 -3.80
N ASP A 142 -7.86 -2.18 -4.33
CA ASP A 142 -7.63 -0.96 -3.57
C ASP A 142 -6.36 -1.04 -2.70
N THR A 143 -5.30 -1.68 -3.21
CA THR A 143 -3.98 -1.73 -2.58
C THR A 143 -2.92 -1.04 -3.42
N VAL A 144 -1.96 -0.44 -2.72
CA VAL A 144 -0.73 0.13 -3.26
C VAL A 144 0.46 -0.61 -2.65
N TRP A 145 1.48 -0.87 -3.45
CA TRP A 145 2.69 -1.55 -3.01
C TRP A 145 3.89 -0.70 -3.35
N VAL A 146 4.65 -0.27 -2.35
CA VAL A 146 5.80 0.64 -2.49
C VAL A 146 7.05 -0.09 -2.06
N THR A 147 8.04 -0.18 -2.96
CA THR A 147 9.31 -0.84 -2.67
C THR A 147 10.29 0.10 -1.97
N ARG A 148 11.25 -0.46 -1.24
CA ARG A 148 12.27 0.31 -0.52
C ARG A 148 13.19 1.11 -1.45
N GLY A 149 13.28 0.72 -2.72
CA GLY A 149 14.08 1.39 -3.76
C GLY A 149 13.49 2.68 -4.31
N THR A 150 12.23 2.99 -3.99
CA THR A 150 11.53 4.19 -4.48
C THR A 150 12.24 5.47 -4.01
N ARG A 151 12.65 6.34 -4.95
CA ARG A 151 13.40 7.59 -4.64
C ARG A 151 12.53 8.65 -4.00
N ASP A 152 11.32 8.83 -4.53
CA ASP A 152 10.36 9.87 -4.12
C ASP A 152 9.08 9.22 -3.60
N PRO A 153 9.13 8.55 -2.40
CA PRO A 153 8.05 7.69 -1.95
C PRO A 153 6.74 8.45 -1.71
N GLY A 154 6.78 9.72 -1.34
CA GLY A 154 5.57 10.53 -1.15
C GLY A 154 4.85 10.80 -2.47
N ILE A 155 5.60 11.10 -3.54
CA ILE A 155 5.05 11.28 -4.88
C ILE A 155 4.52 9.94 -5.41
N ALA A 156 5.28 8.85 -5.24
CA ALA A 156 4.85 7.52 -5.66
C ALA A 156 3.56 7.09 -4.94
N VAL A 157 3.46 7.27 -3.62
CA VAL A 157 2.22 7.00 -2.88
C VAL A 157 1.06 7.85 -3.41
N ALA A 158 1.27 9.15 -3.67
CA ALA A 158 0.22 10.02 -4.22
C ALA A 158 -0.23 9.56 -5.61
N HIS A 159 0.72 9.21 -6.49
CA HIS A 159 0.47 8.68 -7.84
C HIS A 159 -0.37 7.39 -7.79
N GLU A 160 0.08 6.42 -7.01
CA GLU A 160 -0.61 5.13 -6.91
C GLU A 160 -1.97 5.23 -6.22
N ILE A 161 -2.12 6.08 -5.20
CA ILE A 161 -3.42 6.35 -4.59
C ILE A 161 -4.36 7.06 -5.58
N ALA A 162 -3.85 7.95 -6.44
CA ALA A 162 -4.66 8.56 -7.49
C ALA A 162 -5.17 7.50 -8.50
N HIS A 163 -4.34 6.53 -8.91
CA HIS A 163 -4.79 5.38 -9.72
C HIS A 163 -5.91 4.60 -9.03
N VAL A 164 -5.76 4.30 -7.74
CA VAL A 164 -6.78 3.58 -6.95
C VAL A 164 -8.09 4.38 -6.86
N LEU A 165 -8.01 5.69 -6.56
CA LEU A 165 -9.19 6.54 -6.41
C LEU A 165 -9.91 6.80 -7.75
N MET A 166 -9.18 6.87 -8.86
CA MET A 166 -9.76 7.01 -10.21
C MET A 166 -10.18 5.68 -10.85
N ASP A 167 -9.84 4.55 -10.21
CA ASP A 167 -9.95 3.16 -10.75
C ASP A 167 -9.43 3.08 -12.19
N SER A 168 -8.24 3.62 -12.43
CA SER A 168 -7.64 3.76 -13.76
C SER A 168 -6.14 3.56 -13.69
N GLY A 169 -5.60 2.80 -14.66
CA GLY A 169 -4.16 2.68 -14.90
C GLY A 169 -3.64 3.61 -15.99
N GLU A 170 -4.40 4.66 -16.37
CA GLU A 170 -4.01 5.56 -17.45
C GLU A 170 -2.95 6.55 -17.00
N HIS A 171 -1.96 6.80 -17.86
CA HIS A 171 -0.93 7.81 -17.70
C HIS A 171 -1.11 8.96 -18.70
N THR A 172 -0.38 10.07 -18.50
CA THR A 172 -0.37 11.23 -19.38
C THR A 172 1.06 11.69 -19.66
N GLU A 173 1.28 12.30 -20.83
CA GLU A 173 2.55 12.92 -21.17
C GLU A 173 2.65 14.41 -20.73
N GLU A 174 1.62 14.95 -20.09
CA GLU A 174 1.59 16.35 -19.65
C GLU A 174 2.70 16.63 -18.63
N ALA A 175 3.56 17.59 -18.94
CA ALA A 175 4.69 17.96 -18.11
C ALA A 175 4.27 18.44 -16.71
N GLY A 176 4.87 17.88 -15.66
CA GLY A 176 4.57 18.21 -14.26
C GLY A 176 3.29 17.60 -13.72
N ASN A 177 2.59 16.75 -14.51
CA ASN A 177 1.42 16.05 -14.06
C ASN A 177 1.80 14.84 -13.18
N LEU A 178 1.06 14.64 -12.09
CA LEU A 178 1.27 13.51 -11.18
C LEU A 178 1.11 12.15 -11.89
N MET A 179 0.21 12.08 -12.85
CA MET A 179 -0.12 10.84 -13.56
C MET A 179 0.81 10.57 -14.76
N ARG A 180 2.03 11.10 -14.79
CA ARG A 180 3.07 10.63 -15.70
C ARG A 180 3.55 9.25 -15.25
N GLU A 181 3.96 8.41 -16.21
CA GLU A 181 4.53 7.09 -15.93
C GLU A 181 5.75 7.20 -14.99
N ASP A 182 6.62 8.20 -15.22
CA ASP A 182 7.78 8.46 -14.37
C ASP A 182 7.41 9.35 -13.19
N THR A 183 7.49 8.83 -11.96
CA THR A 183 7.43 9.64 -10.76
C THR A 183 8.71 10.46 -10.60
N ALA A 184 8.59 11.78 -10.49
CA ALA A 184 9.71 12.70 -10.33
C ALA A 184 9.29 13.92 -9.50
N PRO A 185 10.22 14.64 -8.83
CA PRO A 185 9.90 15.77 -7.95
C PRO A 185 9.07 16.87 -8.60
N GLY A 186 9.16 17.04 -9.92
CA GLY A 186 8.36 18.00 -10.68
C GLY A 186 6.96 17.52 -11.08
N ASN A 187 6.66 16.23 -10.96
CA ASN A 187 5.40 15.61 -11.39
C ASN A 187 4.44 15.48 -10.22
N VAL A 188 3.84 16.60 -9.80
CA VAL A 188 2.98 16.67 -8.60
C VAL A 188 1.62 17.31 -8.84
N ARG A 189 1.33 17.76 -10.07
CA ARG A 189 0.07 18.43 -10.40
C ARG A 189 -0.98 17.46 -10.92
N LEU A 190 -2.22 17.69 -10.56
CA LEU A 190 -3.39 17.07 -11.16
C LEU A 190 -4.26 18.13 -11.83
N THR A 191 -4.86 17.80 -12.97
CA THR A 191 -5.82 18.68 -13.64
C THR A 191 -7.16 18.68 -12.89
N GLU A 192 -8.01 19.68 -13.13
CA GLU A 192 -9.36 19.72 -12.55
C GLU A 192 -10.18 18.48 -12.94
N LEU A 193 -10.03 17.99 -14.17
CA LEU A 193 -10.72 16.78 -14.65
C LEU A 193 -10.26 15.54 -13.90
N GLN A 194 -8.94 15.39 -13.66
CA GLN A 194 -8.40 14.31 -12.85
C GLN A 194 -8.88 14.41 -11.39
N CYS A 195 -8.89 15.61 -10.81
CA CYS A 195 -9.41 15.85 -9.47
C CYS A 195 -10.91 15.52 -9.36
N ALA A 196 -11.73 15.90 -10.34
CA ALA A 196 -13.15 15.56 -10.37
C ALA A 196 -13.33 14.04 -10.44
N ARG A 197 -12.67 13.36 -11.39
CA ARG A 197 -12.73 11.90 -11.54
C ARG A 197 -12.31 11.18 -10.25
N LEU A 198 -11.22 11.64 -9.62
CA LEU A 198 -10.71 11.09 -8.37
C LEU A 198 -11.75 11.17 -7.25
N ARG A 199 -12.44 12.30 -7.11
CA ARG A 199 -13.51 12.48 -6.11
C ARG A 199 -14.74 11.63 -6.43
N ASP A 200 -15.19 11.66 -7.66
CA ASP A 200 -16.44 10.99 -8.09
C ASP A 200 -16.29 9.47 -8.00
N VAL A 201 -15.24 8.91 -8.58
CA VAL A 201 -14.99 7.47 -8.59
C VAL A 201 -14.61 6.98 -7.20
N GLY A 202 -13.73 7.71 -6.49
CA GLY A 202 -13.33 7.36 -5.13
C GLY A 202 -14.51 7.34 -4.16
N SER A 203 -15.46 8.29 -4.31
CA SER A 203 -16.70 8.30 -3.51
C SER A 203 -17.65 7.18 -3.90
N ALA A 204 -17.86 6.93 -5.20
CA ALA A 204 -18.71 5.84 -5.69
C ALA A 204 -18.21 4.48 -5.20
N ASN A 205 -16.89 4.30 -5.10
CA ASN A 205 -16.24 3.10 -4.59
C ASN A 205 -16.16 3.03 -3.05
N GLY A 206 -16.61 4.08 -2.34
CA GLY A 206 -16.60 4.14 -0.88
C GLY A 206 -15.20 4.33 -0.27
N LEU A 207 -14.22 4.75 -1.09
CA LEU A 207 -12.84 5.03 -0.66
C LEU A 207 -12.70 6.47 -0.15
N LEU A 208 -13.54 7.38 -0.64
CA LEU A 208 -13.65 8.76 -0.16
C LEU A 208 -15.00 8.99 0.50
N ARG A 209 -15.01 9.85 1.52
CA ARG A 209 -16.24 10.30 2.21
C ARG A 209 -16.41 11.80 2.01
N PRO A 210 -17.59 12.28 1.56
CA PRO A 210 -17.88 13.72 1.58
C PRO A 210 -17.77 14.27 3.00
N ARG A 211 -17.30 15.51 3.12
CA ARG A 211 -17.18 16.26 4.39
C ARG A 211 -18.27 17.28 4.53
#